data_14a26166c6e7bb7996f7349f3e63f2ea
#
_entry.id   14a26166c6e7bb7996f7349f3e63f2ea
#
_cell.length_a   1.000
_cell.length_b   1.000
_cell.length_c   1.000
_cell.angle_alpha   90.00
_cell.angle_beta   90.00
_cell.angle_gamma   90.00
#
_symmetry.space_group_name_H-M   'P 1'
#
loop_
_entity.id
_entity.type
_entity.pdbx_description
1 polymer ?
#
loop_
_entity_poly.entity_id
_entity_poly.type
_entity_poly.pdbx_seq_one_letter_code
_entity_poly.pdbx_strand_id
1 'polypeptide(L)'
;MSSHNPHSESPFNALPPVVVFLALAIAGVEIGLQLGQRGLLGGPEAVGWRLGLIQRFSVVPDLFRAMWAQGIWPPEHLLRLVAYPFVHASFGHAIFVIVFILALGKMVAEVFAAWAVLVVYFGASAVAGLVYSFVVPS
;
A
#
# COMPACT_ATOMS: atom_id res chain seq x y z
N MET A 1 21.90 -13.47 -39.03
CA MET A 1 21.13 -14.41 -38.18
C MET A 1 21.66 -14.28 -36.77
N SER A 2 20.99 -13.54 -35.95
CA SER A 2 21.38 -13.37 -34.53
C SER A 2 20.86 -14.58 -33.76
N SER A 3 21.75 -15.43 -33.28
CA SER A 3 21.43 -16.59 -32.46
C SER A 3 20.89 -16.11 -31.12
N HIS A 4 19.60 -16.15 -30.96
CA HIS A 4 18.93 -15.95 -29.66
C HIS A 4 19.38 -17.14 -28.78
N ASN A 5 20.25 -16.87 -27.81
CA ASN A 5 20.71 -17.89 -26.87
C ASN A 5 19.71 -17.92 -25.68
N PRO A 6 18.80 -18.90 -25.58
CA PRO A 6 17.77 -18.95 -24.55
C PRO A 6 18.34 -19.13 -23.13
N HIS A 7 19.66 -19.35 -23.00
CA HIS A 7 20.32 -19.54 -21.70
C HIS A 7 21.02 -18.28 -21.16
N SER A 8 20.88 -17.13 -21.84
CA SER A 8 21.46 -15.86 -21.38
C SER A 8 20.48 -14.99 -20.57
N GLU A 9 19.25 -15.41 -20.42
CA GLU A 9 18.32 -14.72 -19.54
C GLU A 9 18.67 -15.05 -18.08
N SER A 10 19.08 -14.03 -17.33
CA SER A 10 19.27 -14.18 -15.88
C SER A 10 18.00 -14.75 -15.25
N PRO A 11 18.08 -15.84 -14.47
CA PRO A 11 16.91 -16.43 -13.82
C PRO A 11 16.21 -15.44 -12.87
N PHE A 12 16.88 -14.34 -12.54
CA PHE A 12 16.33 -13.20 -11.80
C PHE A 12 16.29 -11.97 -12.72
N ASN A 13 15.24 -11.88 -13.53
CA ASN A 13 14.94 -10.63 -14.22
C ASN A 13 14.83 -9.51 -13.18
N ALA A 14 15.48 -8.37 -13.42
CA ALA A 14 15.49 -7.26 -12.48
C ALA A 14 14.05 -6.83 -12.15
N LEU A 15 13.79 -6.62 -10.88
CA LEU A 15 12.47 -6.10 -10.45
C LEU A 15 12.28 -4.69 -11.00
N PRO A 16 11.11 -4.37 -11.56
CA PRO A 16 10.81 -3.02 -12.02
C PRO A 16 10.97 -2.00 -10.88
N PRO A 17 11.61 -0.85 -11.10
CA PRO A 17 11.87 0.14 -10.05
C PRO A 17 10.62 0.59 -9.28
N VAL A 18 9.48 0.70 -9.96
CA VAL A 18 8.19 1.07 -9.33
C VAL A 18 7.74 0.05 -8.30
N VAL A 19 7.94 -1.24 -8.58
CA VAL A 19 7.59 -2.35 -7.67
C VAL A 19 8.50 -2.33 -6.45
N VAL A 20 9.81 -2.14 -6.67
CA VAL A 20 10.78 -2.00 -5.59
C VAL A 20 10.45 -0.78 -4.72
N PHE A 21 10.12 0.36 -5.34
CA PHE A 21 9.75 1.57 -4.61
C PHE A 21 8.53 1.35 -3.71
N LEU A 22 7.45 0.75 -4.21
CA LEU A 22 6.25 0.46 -3.42
C LEU A 22 6.55 -0.51 -2.26
N ALA A 23 7.29 -1.57 -2.54
CA ALA A 23 7.70 -2.54 -1.52
C ALA A 23 8.55 -1.89 -0.41
N LEU A 24 9.50 -1.04 -0.78
CA LEU A 24 10.35 -0.31 0.16
C LEU A 24 9.57 0.74 0.95
N ALA A 25 8.58 1.42 0.33
CA ALA A 25 7.73 2.37 1.04
C ALA A 25 6.93 1.68 2.15
N ILE A 26 6.31 0.53 1.86
CA ILE A 26 5.58 -0.27 2.87
C ILE A 26 6.55 -0.81 3.93
N ALA A 27 7.69 -1.38 3.51
CA ALA A 27 8.69 -1.90 4.42
C ALA A 27 9.24 -0.82 5.35
N GLY A 28 9.49 0.38 4.83
CA GLY A 28 9.98 1.53 5.61
C GLY A 28 9.01 1.95 6.70
N VAL A 29 7.72 2.09 6.37
CA VAL A 29 6.66 2.37 7.34
C VAL A 29 6.62 1.26 8.41
N GLU A 30 6.61 0.01 7.99
CA GLU A 30 6.51 -1.14 8.91
C GLU A 30 7.73 -1.25 9.82
N ILE A 31 8.94 -1.08 9.29
CA ILE A 31 10.17 -1.08 10.10
C ILE A 31 10.13 0.04 11.15
N GLY A 32 9.75 1.25 10.76
CA GLY A 32 9.59 2.36 11.70
C GLY A 32 8.62 2.03 12.83
N LEU A 33 7.46 1.45 12.51
CA LEU A 33 6.46 1.03 13.48
C LEU A 33 6.96 -0.09 14.42
N GLN A 34 7.71 -1.07 13.88
CA GLN A 34 8.30 -2.14 14.68
C GLN A 34 9.38 -1.63 15.64
N LEU A 35 10.23 -0.71 15.18
CA LEU A 35 11.25 -0.10 16.02
C LEU A 35 10.62 0.74 17.14
N GLY A 36 9.57 1.52 16.82
CA GLY A 36 8.81 2.26 17.81
C GLY A 36 8.14 1.36 18.84
N GLN A 37 7.46 0.31 18.40
CA GLN A 37 6.78 -0.65 19.29
C GLN A 37 7.74 -1.38 20.24
N ARG A 38 8.99 -1.58 19.85
CA ARG A 38 10.04 -2.20 20.66
C ARG A 38 10.80 -1.19 21.55
N GLY A 39 10.43 0.09 21.51
CA GLY A 39 11.11 1.15 22.27
C GLY A 39 12.50 1.51 21.75
N LEU A 40 12.86 1.05 20.54
CA LEU A 40 14.16 1.34 19.93
C LEU A 40 14.19 2.70 19.21
N LEU A 41 13.02 3.27 18.93
CA LEU A 41 12.86 4.56 18.26
C LEU A 41 11.67 5.32 18.86
N GLY A 42 11.81 6.65 19.06
CA GLY A 42 10.70 7.54 19.37
C GLY A 42 10.22 7.55 20.84
N GLY A 43 10.91 6.83 21.75
CA GLY A 43 10.56 6.82 23.17
C GLY A 43 9.23 6.12 23.51
N PRO A 44 8.68 6.33 24.74
CA PRO A 44 7.48 5.62 25.21
C PRO A 44 6.23 5.84 24.35
N GLU A 45 6.09 6.98 23.69
CA GLU A 45 4.95 7.33 22.86
C GLU A 45 4.90 6.53 21.53
N ALA A 46 6.07 6.03 21.10
CA ALA A 46 6.19 5.29 19.85
C ALA A 46 5.45 3.95 19.85
N VAL A 47 5.16 3.39 21.01
CA VAL A 47 4.33 2.18 21.17
C VAL A 47 2.93 2.39 20.58
N GLY A 48 2.41 3.61 20.62
CA GLY A 48 1.10 3.99 20.06
C GLY A 48 1.09 4.35 18.56
N TRP A 49 2.24 4.46 17.91
CA TRP A 49 2.33 4.96 16.53
C TRP A 49 1.46 4.19 15.53
N ARG A 50 1.45 2.86 15.61
CA ARG A 50 0.62 2.04 14.72
C ARG A 50 -0.86 2.40 14.85
N LEU A 51 -1.37 2.46 16.08
CA LEU A 51 -2.76 2.83 16.32
C LEU A 51 -3.05 4.25 15.83
N GLY A 52 -2.15 5.19 16.09
CA GLY A 52 -2.27 6.57 15.63
C GLY A 52 -2.32 6.68 14.10
N LEU A 53 -1.47 5.93 13.38
CA LEU A 53 -1.51 5.90 11.91
C LEU A 53 -2.79 5.26 11.37
N ILE A 54 -3.26 4.17 11.99
CA ILE A 54 -4.52 3.53 11.61
C ILE A 54 -5.67 4.52 11.80
N GLN A 55 -5.78 5.16 12.94
CA GLN A 55 -6.83 6.15 13.20
C GLN A 55 -6.81 7.33 12.22
N ARG A 56 -5.62 7.77 11.86
CA ARG A 56 -5.44 8.92 10.96
C ARG A 56 -5.70 8.59 9.49
N PHE A 57 -5.29 7.41 9.02
CA PHE A 57 -5.26 7.08 7.60
C PHE A 57 -6.20 5.94 7.19
N SER A 58 -6.82 5.19 8.12
CA SER A 58 -7.78 4.16 7.73
C SER A 58 -9.02 4.75 7.06
N VAL A 59 -9.65 3.93 6.24
CA VAL A 59 -10.95 4.24 5.66
C VAL A 59 -12.01 4.08 6.74
N VAL A 60 -12.76 5.15 7.01
CA VAL A 60 -13.85 5.19 8.01
C VAL A 60 -15.18 5.27 7.27
N PRO A 61 -16.00 4.20 7.26
CA PRO A 61 -17.23 4.13 6.48
C PRO A 61 -18.18 5.29 6.71
N ASP A 62 -18.48 5.62 7.96
CA ASP A 62 -19.43 6.69 8.28
C ASP A 62 -18.96 8.06 7.82
N LEU A 63 -17.65 8.30 7.84
CA LEU A 63 -17.08 9.54 7.32
C LEU A 63 -17.33 9.67 5.82
N PHE A 64 -17.04 8.62 5.04
CA PHE A 64 -17.25 8.66 3.59
C PHE A 64 -18.73 8.73 3.21
N ARG A 65 -19.63 8.07 3.95
CA ARG A 65 -21.07 8.20 3.77
C ARG A 65 -21.56 9.62 4.07
N ALA A 66 -21.06 10.24 5.14
CA ALA A 66 -21.41 11.62 5.48
C ALA A 66 -20.92 12.60 4.41
N MET A 67 -19.69 12.42 3.92
CA MET A 67 -19.14 13.22 2.81
C MET A 67 -20.01 13.10 1.56
N TRP A 68 -20.44 11.89 1.22
CA TRP A 68 -21.34 11.64 0.09
C TRP A 68 -22.68 12.32 0.27
N ALA A 69 -23.31 12.17 1.43
CA ALA A 69 -24.63 12.74 1.73
C ALA A 69 -24.62 14.28 1.72
N GLN A 70 -23.51 14.89 2.16
CA GLN A 70 -23.37 16.35 2.24
C GLN A 70 -22.81 16.97 0.95
N GLY A 71 -22.24 16.17 0.05
CA GLY A 71 -21.56 16.66 -1.15
C GLY A 71 -20.27 17.43 -0.85
N ILE A 72 -19.68 17.23 0.34
CA ILE A 72 -18.45 17.91 0.79
C ILE A 72 -17.30 16.90 0.84
N TRP A 73 -16.21 17.20 0.14
CA TRP A 73 -15.07 16.30 -0.04
C TRP A 73 -13.76 16.93 0.45
N PRO A 74 -13.50 17.00 1.76
CA PRO A 74 -12.27 17.58 2.30
C PRO A 74 -11.03 16.79 1.83
N PRO A 75 -9.97 17.47 1.34
CA PRO A 75 -8.77 16.81 0.83
C PRO A 75 -8.09 15.89 1.83
N GLU A 76 -8.10 16.25 3.11
CA GLU A 76 -7.53 15.44 4.20
C GLU A 76 -8.20 14.07 4.36
N HIS A 77 -9.48 13.97 4.02
CA HIS A 77 -10.21 12.70 4.05
C HIS A 77 -10.03 11.90 2.76
N LEU A 78 -9.90 12.58 1.61
CA LEU A 78 -9.57 11.91 0.35
C LEU A 78 -8.15 11.31 0.38
N LEU A 79 -7.23 11.96 1.09
CA LEU A 79 -5.87 11.44 1.30
C LEU A 79 -5.89 10.03 1.92
N ARG A 80 -6.90 9.69 2.72
CA ARG A 80 -7.05 8.37 3.32
C ARG A 80 -7.08 7.27 2.25
N LEU A 81 -7.76 7.49 1.11
CA LEU A 81 -7.85 6.51 0.01
C LEU A 81 -6.49 6.21 -0.64
N VAL A 82 -5.52 7.11 -0.50
CA VAL A 82 -4.16 6.95 -1.04
C VAL A 82 -3.17 6.48 0.03
N ALA A 83 -3.39 6.85 1.28
CA ALA A 83 -2.45 6.60 2.37
C ALA A 83 -2.70 5.27 3.09
N TYR A 84 -3.96 4.82 3.23
CA TYR A 84 -4.25 3.59 3.97
C TYR A 84 -3.55 2.34 3.44
N PRO A 85 -3.28 2.19 2.12
CA PRO A 85 -2.59 1.00 1.61
C PRO A 85 -1.15 0.84 2.08
N PHE A 86 -0.58 1.88 2.71
CA PHE A 86 0.77 1.84 3.29
C PHE A 86 0.76 1.53 4.79
N VAL A 87 -0.42 1.55 5.43
CA VAL A 87 -0.56 1.34 6.88
C VAL A 87 -1.22 0.01 7.16
N HIS A 88 -0.48 -0.91 7.73
CA HIS A 88 -0.94 -2.28 7.97
C HIS A 88 -1.19 -2.52 9.46
N ALA A 89 -2.22 -3.30 9.76
CA ALA A 89 -2.62 -3.63 11.14
C ALA A 89 -1.56 -4.48 11.87
N SER A 90 -0.77 -5.25 11.13
CA SER A 90 0.26 -6.11 11.70
C SER A 90 1.45 -6.29 10.76
N PHE A 91 2.58 -6.67 11.34
CA PHE A 91 3.81 -7.02 10.61
C PHE A 91 3.58 -8.14 9.58
N GLY A 92 2.87 -9.20 9.95
CA GLY A 92 2.59 -10.30 9.03
C GLY A 92 1.76 -9.87 7.82
N HIS A 93 0.78 -8.97 8.02
CA HIS A 93 -0.01 -8.39 6.93
C HIS A 93 0.87 -7.56 5.99
N ALA A 94 1.75 -6.72 6.52
CA ALA A 94 2.67 -5.92 5.70
C ALA A 94 3.60 -6.80 4.83
N ILE A 95 4.19 -7.86 5.41
CA ILE A 95 5.02 -8.80 4.66
C ILE A 95 4.23 -9.46 3.53
N PHE A 96 3.01 -9.93 3.83
CA PHE A 96 2.14 -10.55 2.83
C PHE A 96 1.89 -9.61 1.65
N VAL A 97 1.54 -8.34 1.92
CA VAL A 97 1.32 -7.32 0.88
C VAL A 97 2.60 -7.07 0.07
N ILE A 98 3.77 -6.96 0.73
CA ILE A 98 5.05 -6.78 0.05
C ILE A 98 5.32 -7.93 -0.93
N VAL A 99 5.13 -9.18 -0.50
CA VAL A 99 5.32 -10.36 -1.36
C VAL A 99 4.38 -10.31 -2.58
N PHE A 100 3.12 -9.94 -2.37
CA PHE A 100 2.17 -9.78 -3.47
C PHE A 100 2.55 -8.66 -4.44
N ILE A 101 3.01 -7.51 -3.94
CA ILE A 101 3.49 -6.42 -4.79
C ILE A 101 4.71 -6.85 -5.60
N LEU A 102 5.66 -7.54 -4.99
CA LEU A 102 6.85 -8.03 -5.69
C LEU A 102 6.49 -9.04 -6.78
N ALA A 103 5.57 -9.96 -6.51
CA ALA A 103 5.16 -11.01 -7.46
C ALA A 103 4.23 -10.47 -8.55
N LEU A 104 3.07 -9.93 -8.17
CA LEU A 104 2.04 -9.48 -9.11
C LEU A 104 2.40 -8.15 -9.77
N GLY A 105 3.04 -7.24 -9.03
CA GLY A 105 3.49 -5.96 -9.56
C GLY A 105 4.54 -6.14 -10.66
N LYS A 106 5.45 -7.11 -10.50
CA LYS A 106 6.39 -7.47 -11.56
C LYS A 106 5.65 -7.91 -12.83
N MET A 107 4.69 -8.84 -12.69
CA MET A 107 3.91 -9.34 -13.81
C MET A 107 3.14 -8.20 -14.53
N VAL A 108 2.50 -7.31 -13.78
CA VAL A 108 1.77 -6.16 -14.33
C VAL A 108 2.72 -5.22 -15.08
N ALA A 109 3.89 -4.92 -14.50
CA ALA A 109 4.87 -4.04 -15.12
C ALA A 109 5.46 -4.60 -16.42
N GLU A 110 5.67 -5.91 -16.48
CA GLU A 110 6.22 -6.60 -17.66
C GLU A 110 5.19 -6.71 -18.79
N VAL A 111 3.91 -6.92 -18.46
CA VAL A 111 2.84 -7.10 -19.46
C VAL A 111 2.31 -5.76 -19.97
N PHE A 112 2.12 -4.78 -19.12
CA PHE A 112 1.46 -3.52 -19.48
C PHE A 112 2.40 -2.32 -19.50
N ALA A 113 3.04 -1.98 -18.43
CA ALA A 113 4.10 -0.99 -18.24
C ALA A 113 4.28 -0.67 -16.74
N ALA A 114 5.37 -0.03 -16.37
CA ALA A 114 5.65 0.34 -14.99
C ALA A 114 4.57 1.24 -14.35
N TRP A 115 4.01 2.20 -15.09
CA TRP A 115 2.94 3.09 -14.60
C TRP A 115 1.63 2.35 -14.28
N ALA A 116 1.35 1.25 -15.00
CA ALA A 116 0.15 0.45 -14.77
C ALA A 116 0.12 -0.14 -13.35
N VAL A 117 1.29 -0.44 -12.77
CA VAL A 117 1.39 -0.89 -11.37
C VAL A 117 0.83 0.16 -10.41
N LEU A 118 1.16 1.44 -10.63
CA LEU A 118 0.64 2.54 -9.79
C LEU A 118 -0.87 2.71 -9.96
N VAL A 119 -1.35 2.67 -11.20
CA VAL A 119 -2.79 2.78 -11.48
C VAL A 119 -3.57 1.63 -10.84
N VAL A 120 -3.09 0.39 -10.96
CA VAL A 120 -3.73 -0.77 -10.35
C VAL A 120 -3.66 -0.67 -8.82
N TYR A 121 -2.50 -0.34 -8.26
CA TYR A 121 -2.31 -0.25 -6.81
C TYR A 121 -3.22 0.81 -6.18
N PHE A 122 -3.11 2.05 -6.62
CA PHE A 122 -3.90 3.16 -6.06
C PHE A 122 -5.36 3.12 -6.49
N GLY A 123 -5.65 2.74 -7.74
CA GLY A 123 -7.00 2.63 -8.26
C GLY A 123 -7.79 1.53 -7.54
N ALA A 124 -7.23 0.33 -7.43
CA ALA A 124 -7.86 -0.76 -6.69
C ALA A 124 -8.05 -0.42 -5.21
N SER A 125 -7.06 0.23 -4.59
CA SER A 125 -7.15 0.68 -3.21
C SER A 125 -8.28 1.71 -3.02
N ALA A 126 -8.34 2.74 -3.86
CA ALA A 126 -9.39 3.76 -3.77
C ALA A 126 -10.79 3.15 -3.96
N VAL A 127 -10.96 2.31 -4.98
CA VAL A 127 -12.24 1.61 -5.24
C VAL A 127 -12.60 0.70 -4.08
N ALA A 128 -11.65 -0.10 -3.58
CA ALA A 128 -11.89 -0.99 -2.44
C ALA A 128 -12.29 -0.21 -1.17
N GLY A 129 -11.63 0.92 -0.89
CA GLY A 129 -11.97 1.78 0.24
C GLY A 129 -13.38 2.39 0.13
N LEU A 130 -13.76 2.84 -1.07
CA LEU A 130 -15.11 3.35 -1.32
C LEU A 130 -16.16 2.25 -1.21
N VAL A 131 -15.95 1.11 -1.87
CA VAL A 131 -16.88 -0.03 -1.78
C VAL A 131 -17.04 -0.48 -0.32
N TYR A 132 -15.94 -0.63 0.41
CA TYR A 132 -15.94 -0.95 1.83
C TYR A 132 -16.82 0.02 2.62
N SER A 133 -16.70 1.32 2.34
CA SER A 133 -17.47 2.36 3.05
C SER A 133 -18.99 2.24 2.87
N PHE A 134 -19.46 1.66 1.77
CA PHE A 134 -20.90 1.52 1.50
C PHE A 134 -21.45 0.11 1.78
N VAL A 135 -20.60 -0.90 1.84
CA VAL A 135 -21.00 -2.30 2.05
C VAL A 135 -21.00 -2.69 3.52
N VAL A 136 -20.06 -2.16 4.30
CA VAL A 136 -19.95 -2.49 5.73
C VAL A 136 -21.05 -1.78 6.52
N PRO A 137 -21.84 -2.50 7.35
CA PRO A 137 -22.80 -1.87 8.24
C PRO A 137 -22.13 -0.91 9.23
N SER A 138 -22.83 0.15 9.60
CA SER A 138 -22.43 1.08 10.67
C SER A 138 -22.65 0.47 12.04
#